data_94ac69eeee52203687a27d2d29647177
#
_entry.id   94ac69eeee52203687a27d2d29647177
#
_cell.length_a   1.000
_cell.length_b   1.000
_cell.length_c   1.000
_cell.angle_alpha   90.00
_cell.angle_beta   90.00
_cell.angle_gamma   90.00
#
_symmetry.space_group_name_H-M   'P 1'
#
loop_
_entity.id
_entity.type
_entity.pdbx_description
1 polymer ?
#
loop_
_entity_poly.entity_id
_entity_poly.type
_entity_poly.pdbx_seq_one_letter_code
_entity_poly.pdbx_strand_id
1 'polypeptide(L)'
;MKFLIIIPAHNEEENILPCLESLKNQTFQDFKCVIVNDGSTDKTQQIVENFINSVTLSGVEALSFKVLNLEKSEHQPGAKVVRTFNKGLETENLENFDVVCKFDADIIFPENYLEKINEVYEKNPKAGMVSGLV
;
A
#
# COMPACT_ATOMS: atom_id res chain seq x y z
N MET A 1 4.75 -14.56 6.97
CA MET A 1 5.20 -13.25 7.48
C MET A 1 4.08 -12.22 7.36
N LYS A 2 4.07 -11.22 8.20
CA LYS A 2 3.09 -10.15 8.14
C LYS A 2 3.69 -8.93 7.45
N PHE A 3 3.01 -8.43 6.41
CA PHE A 3 3.51 -7.32 5.60
C PHE A 3 2.81 -6.01 5.95
N LEU A 4 3.60 -4.94 5.99
CA LEU A 4 3.09 -3.58 5.98
C LEU A 4 3.36 -2.99 4.61
N ILE A 5 2.30 -2.61 3.89
CA ILE A 5 2.40 -2.04 2.54
C ILE A 5 2.07 -0.55 2.64
N ILE A 6 2.98 0.29 2.16
CA ILE A 6 2.78 1.73 2.10
C ILE A 6 2.69 2.16 0.64
N ILE A 7 1.61 2.83 0.28
CA ILE A 7 1.38 3.32 -1.09
C ILE A 7 1.26 4.84 -1.06
N PRO A 8 2.35 5.57 -1.38
CA PRO A 8 2.24 7.01 -1.58
C PRO A 8 1.43 7.30 -2.84
N ALA A 9 0.49 8.23 -2.76
CA ALA A 9 -0.37 8.58 -3.89
C ALA A 9 -0.54 10.10 -3.99
N HIS A 10 -0.41 10.62 -5.21
CA HIS A 10 -0.68 12.02 -5.52
C HIS A 10 -1.25 12.09 -6.93
N ASN A 11 -2.52 12.53 -7.04
CA ASN A 11 -3.23 12.65 -8.32
C ASN A 11 -3.18 11.36 -9.15
N GLU A 12 -3.60 10.25 -8.55
CA GLU A 12 -3.63 8.93 -9.16
C GLU A 12 -5.06 8.44 -9.43
N GLU A 13 -5.99 9.34 -9.73
CA GLU A 13 -7.40 8.98 -9.88
C GLU A 13 -7.66 7.92 -10.96
N GLU A 14 -6.82 7.84 -11.99
CA GLU A 14 -6.98 6.86 -13.07
C GLU A 14 -6.43 5.48 -12.71
N ASN A 15 -5.47 5.40 -11.78
CA ASN A 15 -4.70 4.19 -11.55
C ASN A 15 -4.91 3.57 -10.17
N ILE A 16 -5.34 4.35 -9.19
CA ILE A 16 -5.36 3.89 -7.79
C ILE A 16 -6.34 2.75 -7.55
N LEU A 17 -7.52 2.78 -8.17
CA LEU A 17 -8.53 1.74 -7.92
C LEU A 17 -8.09 0.37 -8.44
N PRO A 18 -7.61 0.22 -9.69
CA PRO A 18 -7.08 -1.07 -10.15
C PRO A 18 -5.92 -1.59 -9.29
N CYS A 19 -5.06 -0.69 -8.80
CA CYS A 19 -3.98 -1.06 -7.90
C CYS A 19 -4.53 -1.66 -6.59
N LEU A 20 -5.46 -0.98 -5.95
CA LEU A 20 -6.03 -1.44 -4.68
C LEU A 20 -6.84 -2.73 -4.85
N GLU A 21 -7.56 -2.88 -5.95
CA GLU A 21 -8.30 -4.11 -6.24
C GLU A 21 -7.35 -5.29 -6.46
N SER A 22 -6.21 -5.06 -7.10
CA SER A 22 -5.21 -6.11 -7.29
C SER A 22 -4.60 -6.57 -5.96
N LEU A 23 -4.49 -5.69 -4.98
CA LEU A 23 -4.04 -6.06 -3.63
C LEU A 23 -5.15 -6.79 -2.87
N LYS A 24 -6.39 -6.35 -3.00
CA LYS A 24 -7.54 -7.02 -2.39
C LYS A 24 -7.66 -8.47 -2.85
N ASN A 25 -7.33 -8.75 -4.10
CA ASN A 25 -7.47 -10.08 -4.71
C ASN A 25 -6.23 -10.96 -4.58
N GLN A 26 -5.24 -10.56 -3.79
CA GLN A 26 -4.05 -11.38 -3.57
C GLN A 26 -4.38 -12.70 -2.88
N THR A 27 -3.68 -13.76 -3.26
CA THR A 27 -3.79 -15.07 -2.60
C THR A 27 -3.22 -15.03 -1.18
N PHE A 28 -2.23 -14.16 -0.93
CA PHE A 28 -1.67 -13.91 0.39
C PHE A 28 -2.36 -12.69 1.00
N GLN A 29 -2.98 -12.85 2.17
CA GLN A 29 -3.79 -11.81 2.79
C GLN A 29 -3.26 -11.29 4.12
N ASP A 30 -2.12 -11.78 4.59
CA ASP A 30 -1.57 -11.34 5.88
C ASP A 30 -0.78 -10.04 5.72
N PHE A 31 -1.50 -8.97 5.41
CA PHE A 31 -0.89 -7.66 5.25
C PHE A 31 -1.83 -6.54 5.72
N LYS A 32 -1.23 -5.40 6.01
CA LYS A 32 -1.93 -4.13 6.21
C LYS A 32 -1.44 -3.15 5.17
N CYS A 33 -2.36 -2.46 4.51
CA CYS A 33 -2.05 -1.47 3.48
C CYS A 33 -2.42 -0.08 3.94
N VAL A 34 -1.45 0.84 3.94
CA VAL A 34 -1.66 2.24 4.25
C VAL A 34 -1.46 3.05 2.97
N ILE A 35 -2.53 3.67 2.49
CA ILE A 35 -2.46 4.59 1.36
C ILE A 35 -2.24 5.99 1.91
N VAL A 36 -1.15 6.63 1.51
CA VAL A 36 -0.85 7.99 1.94
C VAL A 36 -1.17 8.95 0.80
N ASN A 37 -2.31 9.60 0.91
CA ASN A 37 -2.76 10.58 -0.09
C ASN A 37 -2.09 11.91 0.20
N ASP A 38 -1.14 12.30 -0.65
CA ASP A 38 -0.32 13.49 -0.44
C ASP A 38 -0.91 14.69 -1.19
N GLY A 39 -1.95 15.28 -0.61
CA GLY A 39 -2.53 16.52 -1.11
C GLY A 39 -3.05 16.44 -2.53
N SER A 40 -3.71 15.35 -2.92
CA SER A 40 -4.28 15.21 -4.26
C SER A 40 -5.36 16.26 -4.52
N THR A 41 -5.36 16.81 -5.72
CA THR A 41 -6.34 17.81 -6.16
C THR A 41 -7.42 17.22 -7.07
N ASP A 42 -7.28 15.95 -7.44
CA ASP A 42 -8.24 15.20 -8.26
C ASP A 42 -9.17 14.33 -7.38
N LYS A 43 -9.74 13.27 -7.93
CA LYS A 43 -10.66 12.38 -7.24
C LYS A 43 -9.98 11.25 -6.48
N THR A 44 -8.66 11.25 -6.33
CA THR A 44 -7.90 10.18 -5.68
C THR A 44 -8.43 9.90 -4.27
N GLN A 45 -8.61 10.93 -3.46
CA GLN A 45 -9.10 10.78 -2.09
C GLN A 45 -10.47 10.11 -2.05
N GLN A 46 -11.40 10.57 -2.87
CA GLN A 46 -12.75 10.02 -2.92
C GLN A 46 -12.75 8.55 -3.34
N ILE A 47 -11.94 8.21 -4.34
CA ILE A 47 -11.84 6.83 -4.84
C ILE A 47 -11.31 5.91 -3.76
N VAL A 48 -10.25 6.31 -3.05
CA VAL A 48 -9.66 5.52 -1.97
C VAL A 48 -10.65 5.34 -0.83
N GLU A 49 -11.33 6.39 -0.41
CA GLU A 49 -12.30 6.32 0.68
C GLU A 49 -13.48 5.42 0.32
N ASN A 50 -13.98 5.51 -0.91
CA ASN A 50 -15.04 4.63 -1.40
C ASN A 50 -14.61 3.16 -1.43
N PHE A 51 -13.38 2.89 -1.86
CA PHE A 51 -12.81 1.55 -1.85
C PHE A 51 -12.76 0.98 -0.42
N ILE A 52 -12.24 1.76 0.53
CA ILE A 52 -12.11 1.32 1.92
C ILE A 52 -13.49 1.04 2.52
N ASN A 53 -14.47 1.89 2.27
CA ASN A 53 -15.84 1.68 2.74
C ASN A 53 -16.44 0.40 2.15
N SER A 54 -16.21 0.13 0.87
CA SER A 54 -16.66 -1.07 0.20
C SER A 54 -16.09 -2.34 0.83
N VAL A 55 -14.80 -2.35 1.13
CA VAL A 55 -14.12 -3.48 1.76
C VAL A 55 -14.65 -3.68 3.18
N THR A 56 -14.84 -2.60 3.93
CA THR A 56 -15.38 -2.67 5.29
C THR A 56 -16.79 -3.24 5.32
N LEU A 57 -17.64 -2.81 4.39
CA LEU A 57 -19.03 -3.28 4.29
C LEU A 57 -19.14 -4.75 3.89
N SER A 58 -18.16 -5.28 3.18
CA SER A 58 -18.15 -6.69 2.78
C SER A 58 -17.92 -7.67 3.92
N GLY A 59 -17.53 -7.15 5.10
CA GLY A 59 -17.29 -7.98 6.30
C GLY A 59 -16.02 -8.82 6.22
N VAL A 60 -15.12 -8.54 5.30
CA VAL A 60 -13.83 -9.24 5.17
C VAL A 60 -12.86 -8.63 6.17
N GLU A 61 -12.85 -9.16 7.39
CA GLU A 61 -12.00 -8.65 8.47
C GLU A 61 -10.50 -8.85 8.23
N ALA A 62 -10.14 -9.82 7.40
CA ALA A 62 -8.74 -10.12 7.08
C ALA A 62 -8.06 -9.01 6.27
N LEU A 63 -8.84 -8.18 5.56
CA LEU A 63 -8.30 -7.11 4.75
C LEU A 63 -8.21 -5.82 5.57
N SER A 64 -7.01 -5.29 5.68
CA SER A 64 -6.76 -4.08 6.44
C SER A 64 -6.24 -2.99 5.50
N PHE A 65 -7.12 -2.07 5.12
CA PHE A 65 -6.78 -0.91 4.32
C PHE A 65 -7.06 0.36 5.12
N LYS A 66 -6.14 1.29 5.04
CA LYS A 66 -6.22 2.56 5.77
C LYS A 66 -5.75 3.68 4.86
N VAL A 67 -6.38 4.84 4.96
CA VAL A 67 -5.94 6.02 4.23
C VAL A 67 -5.49 7.11 5.20
N LEU A 68 -4.36 7.74 4.87
CA LEU A 68 -3.85 8.92 5.55
C LEU A 68 -3.87 10.06 4.55
N ASN A 69 -4.66 11.09 4.81
CA ASN A 69 -4.73 12.26 3.94
C ASN A 69 -3.84 13.37 4.49
N LEU A 70 -2.83 13.76 3.71
CA LEU A 70 -1.92 14.83 4.07
C LEU A 70 -2.36 16.13 3.40
N GLU A 71 -2.07 17.26 4.05
CA GLU A 71 -2.28 18.55 3.44
C GLU A 71 -1.31 18.76 2.29
N LYS A 72 -1.73 19.60 1.32
CA LYS A 72 -0.89 19.96 0.19
C LYS A 72 0.38 20.65 0.69
N SER A 73 1.52 20.03 0.42
CA SER A 73 2.84 20.59 0.78
C SER A 73 3.51 21.18 -0.46
N GLU A 74 4.55 21.99 -0.22
CA GLU A 74 5.37 22.51 -1.32
C GLU A 74 5.99 21.36 -2.12
N HIS A 75 6.01 21.54 -3.44
CA HIS A 75 6.52 20.55 -4.34
C HIS A 75 8.05 20.44 -4.25
N GLN A 76 8.55 19.31 -3.76
CA GLN A 76 9.98 18.98 -3.75
C GLN A 76 10.12 17.58 -4.38
N PRO A 77 10.42 17.51 -5.70
CA PRO A 77 10.56 16.22 -6.37
C PRO A 77 11.61 15.33 -5.68
N GLY A 78 11.31 14.06 -5.51
CA GLY A 78 12.20 13.11 -4.88
C GLY A 78 12.09 13.08 -3.36
N ALA A 79 12.35 14.19 -2.68
CA ALA A 79 12.21 14.28 -1.23
C ALA A 79 10.77 14.07 -0.77
N LYS A 80 9.80 14.47 -1.60
CA LYS A 80 8.38 14.34 -1.29
C LYS A 80 7.93 12.90 -1.18
N VAL A 81 8.38 12.01 -2.05
CA VAL A 81 8.01 10.58 -2.03
C VAL A 81 8.53 9.92 -0.75
N VAL A 82 9.78 10.20 -0.38
CA VAL A 82 10.39 9.67 0.84
C VAL A 82 9.63 10.17 2.08
N ARG A 83 9.30 11.44 2.12
CA ARG A 83 8.54 12.04 3.22
C ARG A 83 7.16 11.42 3.35
N THR A 84 6.46 11.23 2.23
CA THR A 84 5.12 10.64 2.20
C THR A 84 5.16 9.19 2.70
N PHE A 85 6.15 8.42 2.27
CA PHE A 85 6.36 7.07 2.74
C PHE A 85 6.60 7.04 4.25
N ASN A 86 7.47 7.92 4.76
CA ASN A 86 7.78 7.99 6.19
C ASN A 86 6.54 8.36 7.02
N LYS A 87 5.68 9.22 6.51
CA LYS A 87 4.42 9.56 7.18
C LYS A 87 3.52 8.34 7.34
N GLY A 88 3.47 7.48 6.32
CA GLY A 88 2.75 6.21 6.41
C GLY A 88 3.33 5.30 7.47
N LEU A 89 4.66 5.18 7.53
CA LEU A 89 5.33 4.36 8.54
C LEU A 89 5.05 4.83 9.96
N GLU A 90 4.99 6.14 10.19
CA GLU A 90 4.75 6.72 11.51
C GLU A 90 3.39 6.34 12.10
N THR A 91 2.41 5.97 11.26
CA THR A 91 1.07 5.62 11.72
C THR A 91 0.97 4.20 12.28
N GLU A 92 2.03 3.39 12.14
CA GLU A 92 2.00 1.98 12.50
C GLU A 92 3.15 1.61 13.43
N ASN A 93 2.93 0.59 14.25
CA ASN A 93 3.98 0.01 15.07
C ASN A 93 4.71 -1.05 14.24
N LEU A 94 5.94 -0.75 13.82
CA LEU A 94 6.73 -1.62 12.94
C LEU A 94 7.08 -2.97 13.59
N GLU A 95 7.01 -3.07 14.93
CA GLU A 95 7.25 -4.33 15.61
C GLU A 95 6.18 -5.39 15.29
N ASN A 96 5.01 -4.96 14.83
CA ASN A 96 3.92 -5.86 14.46
C ASN A 96 4.08 -6.48 13.06
N PHE A 97 5.10 -6.09 12.30
CA PHE A 97 5.28 -6.51 10.92
C PHE A 97 6.66 -7.10 10.69
N ASP A 98 6.72 -8.09 9.80
CA ASP A 98 7.97 -8.74 9.41
C ASP A 98 8.62 -8.09 8.20
N VAL A 99 7.81 -7.53 7.30
CA VAL A 99 8.26 -6.96 6.03
C VAL A 99 7.54 -5.64 5.79
N VAL A 100 8.28 -4.62 5.33
CA VAL A 100 7.70 -3.35 4.90
C VAL A 100 7.89 -3.21 3.41
N CYS A 101 6.80 -2.93 2.70
CA CYS A 101 6.80 -2.76 1.25
C CYS A 101 6.41 -1.32 0.89
N LYS A 102 7.12 -0.73 -0.07
CA LYS A 102 6.71 0.51 -0.71
C LYS A 102 6.26 0.17 -2.12
N PHE A 103 4.99 0.42 -2.44
CA PHE A 103 4.45 0.17 -3.76
C PHE A 103 3.96 1.47 -4.40
N ASP A 104 4.12 1.56 -5.71
CA ASP A 104 3.60 2.69 -6.47
C ASP A 104 2.10 2.52 -6.75
N ALA A 105 1.38 3.63 -6.77
CA ALA A 105 -0.09 3.63 -6.86
C ALA A 105 -0.62 3.25 -8.25
N ASP A 106 0.24 3.14 -9.25
CA ASP A 106 -0.12 2.84 -10.64
C ASP A 106 0.16 1.39 -11.06
N ILE A 107 0.53 0.54 -10.10
CA ILE A 107 0.86 -0.86 -10.40
C ILE A 107 -0.35 -1.76 -10.17
N ILE A 108 -0.57 -2.70 -11.10
CA ILE A 108 -1.55 -3.77 -10.96
C ILE A 108 -0.78 -5.06 -10.68
N PHE A 109 -1.00 -5.66 -9.52
CA PHE A 109 -0.22 -6.82 -9.07
C PHE A 109 -0.87 -8.12 -9.53
N PRO A 110 -0.07 -9.12 -10.00
CA PRO A 110 -0.59 -10.48 -10.19
C PRO A 110 -1.13 -11.05 -8.88
N GLU A 111 -2.11 -11.95 -8.96
CA GLU A 111 -2.79 -12.49 -7.79
C GLU A 111 -1.87 -13.16 -6.77
N ASN A 112 -0.76 -13.73 -7.22
CA ASN A 112 0.19 -14.45 -6.37
C ASN A 112 1.47 -13.65 -6.08
N TYR A 113 1.47 -12.35 -6.32
CA TYR A 113 2.66 -11.51 -6.14
C TYR A 113 3.17 -11.53 -4.69
N LEU A 114 2.29 -11.26 -3.74
CA LEU A 114 2.67 -11.24 -2.31
C LEU A 114 3.01 -12.64 -1.81
N GLU A 115 2.30 -13.65 -2.27
CA GLU A 115 2.59 -15.05 -1.92
C GLU A 115 4.02 -15.43 -2.30
N LYS A 116 4.45 -15.06 -3.51
CA LYS A 116 5.81 -15.33 -3.97
C LYS A 116 6.86 -14.57 -3.17
N ILE A 117 6.61 -13.31 -2.84
CA ILE A 117 7.51 -12.54 -1.99
C ILE A 117 7.60 -13.19 -0.60
N ASN A 118 6.49 -13.60 -0.04
CA ASN A 118 6.45 -14.27 1.26
C ASN A 118 7.27 -15.56 1.25
N GLU A 119 7.18 -16.38 0.19
CA GLU A 119 7.96 -17.59 0.05
C GLU A 119 9.46 -17.31 0.05
N VAL A 120 9.90 -16.26 -0.66
CA VAL A 120 11.31 -15.88 -0.69
C VAL A 120 11.82 -15.50 0.70
N TYR A 121 11.05 -14.70 1.46
CA TYR A 121 11.43 -14.31 2.81
C TYR A 121 11.43 -15.48 3.79
N GLU A 122 10.49 -16.41 3.66
CA GLU A 122 10.47 -17.63 4.50
C GLU A 122 11.66 -18.55 4.25
N LYS A 123 12.09 -18.66 2.99
CA LYS A 123 13.27 -19.46 2.62
C LYS A 123 14.58 -18.76 2.93
N ASN A 124 14.58 -17.44 2.94
CA ASN A 124 15.76 -16.60 3.16
C ASN A 124 15.43 -15.49 4.15
N PRO A 125 15.32 -15.81 5.47
CA PRO A 125 14.90 -14.82 6.48
C PRO A 125 15.80 -13.57 6.55
N LYS A 126 17.01 -13.64 5.99
CA LYS A 126 17.96 -12.52 5.96
C LYS A 126 17.92 -11.73 4.67
N ALA A 127 17.00 -12.02 3.75
CA ALA A 127 16.86 -11.24 2.52
C ALA A 127 16.51 -9.79 2.87
N GLY A 128 17.30 -8.84 2.37
CA GLY A 128 17.08 -7.42 2.65
C GLY A 128 16.09 -6.77 1.68
N MET A 129 16.05 -7.22 0.44
CA MET A 129 15.16 -6.68 -0.59
C MET A 129 14.74 -7.78 -1.54
N VAL A 130 13.44 -7.83 -1.84
CA VAL A 130 12.88 -8.76 -2.82
C VAL A 130 12.01 -7.98 -3.79
N SER A 131 12.15 -8.25 -5.08
CA SER A 131 11.35 -7.64 -6.13
C SER A 131 10.82 -8.73 -7.06
N GLY A 132 9.55 -8.64 -7.41
CA GLY A 132 8.93 -9.52 -8.37
C GLY A 132 8.74 -8.84 -9.71
N LEU A 133 8.53 -9.63 -10.75
CA LEU A 133 8.13 -9.13 -12.07
C LEU A 133 6.62 -8.86 -12.06
N VAL A 134 6.28 -7.68 -12.48
CA VAL A 134 4.88 -7.25 -12.53
C VAL A 134 4.45 -7.02 -13.96
#